data_71aabbad3ae709f98455ce4999604262
#
_entry.id   71aabbad3ae709f98455ce4999604262
#
_cell.length_a   1.000
_cell.length_b   1.000
_cell.length_c   1.000
_cell.angle_alpha   90.00
_cell.angle_beta   90.00
_cell.angle_gamma   90.00
#
_symmetry.space_group_name_H-M   'P 1'
#
loop_
_entity.id
_entity.type
_entity.pdbx_description
1 polymer ?
#
loop_
_entity_poly.entity_id
_entity_poly.type
_entity_poly.pdbx_seq_one_letter_code
_entity_poly.pdbx_strand_id
1 'polypeptide(L)'
;MIASSHYKALLKLGLPIVIGQLGMIILGFADTLMIGHHSTEGLAAASFVNNVFNLVIIFATGFSYGLTPIVGSLFGKGEQKAVGCTLKNALWANGLMGIFLTALMMLLYANIHRLGQPEELLPLMRPYYLVLLVSLIPVMLFNAFKQFADGITDTQTPMWLLIGGNTLNIIGNWVLIYGHLGFPEMGLLGAGIATLSSRIIILLTFIGIFLGSKRYHIYRTGFLQGKLNKPDFLQLNKLGWPVALQMGMETASFSLATIMVGWLGAMALAAHQVMMTIGQLGYMMYYGMAAAVAVRVSNFHGQHDTEGVRHSSSAGFHLILVMAVTVATPLLLLRHQIGGWFTDNAEVTLMVASLIVPFIIYQFGDGLQCTYSNALRGIADVKPVMYIAFIAYFIISLPAGYLFGFVFDWGLTGIWLSFPFGLTSAGLMFWLRFRQQTK
;
A
#
# COMPACT_ATOMS: atom_id res chain seq x y z
N MET A 1 9.79 25.57 18.07
CA MET A 1 10.42 25.27 16.74
C MET A 1 10.78 23.81 16.71
N ILE A 2 10.44 23.05 15.64
CA ILE A 2 10.73 21.61 15.56
C ILE A 2 12.23 21.41 15.36
N ALA A 3 12.86 20.58 16.20
CA ALA A 3 14.29 20.33 16.11
C ALA A 3 14.66 19.59 14.81
N SER A 4 15.80 19.94 14.20
CA SER A 4 16.33 19.31 12.98
C SER A 4 16.50 17.78 13.11
N SER A 5 16.67 17.29 14.33
CA SER A 5 16.78 15.86 14.64
C SER A 5 15.54 15.06 14.25
N HIS A 6 14.31 15.62 14.35
CA HIS A 6 13.08 14.95 13.94
C HIS A 6 13.04 14.72 12.44
N TYR A 7 13.41 15.74 11.63
CA TYR A 7 13.46 15.62 10.16
C TYR A 7 14.49 14.57 9.72
N LYS A 8 15.72 14.62 10.28
CA LYS A 8 16.77 13.66 9.96
C LYS A 8 16.37 12.22 10.31
N ALA A 9 15.74 12.03 11.47
CA ALA A 9 15.29 10.71 11.89
C ALA A 9 14.17 10.16 11.00
N LEU A 10 13.20 11.02 10.61
CA LEU A 10 12.14 10.64 9.69
C LEU A 10 12.68 10.29 8.29
N LEU A 11 13.63 11.07 7.76
CA LEU A 11 14.26 10.77 6.48
C LEU A 11 15.04 9.45 6.55
N LYS A 12 15.77 9.20 7.64
CA LYS A 12 16.51 7.94 7.82
C LYS A 12 15.60 6.71 7.85
N LEU A 13 14.40 6.82 8.43
CA LEU A 13 13.41 5.74 8.48
C LEU A 13 12.57 5.68 7.20
N GLY A 14 12.14 6.83 6.70
CA GLY A 14 11.19 6.92 5.61
C GLY A 14 11.79 6.62 4.24
N LEU A 15 13.02 7.06 3.96
CA LEU A 15 13.66 6.81 2.66
C LEU A 15 13.76 5.32 2.32
N PRO A 16 14.20 4.42 3.23
CA PRO A 16 14.19 3.00 2.94
C PRO A 16 12.77 2.46 2.65
N ILE A 17 11.75 2.92 3.39
CA ILE A 17 10.36 2.51 3.14
C ILE A 17 9.91 2.99 1.76
N VAL A 18 10.17 4.25 1.41
CA VAL A 18 9.84 4.83 0.10
C VAL A 18 10.52 4.05 -1.03
N ILE A 19 11.80 3.73 -0.89
CA ILE A 19 12.55 2.94 -1.88
C ILE A 19 11.92 1.55 -2.05
N GLY A 20 11.54 0.89 -0.96
CA GLY A 20 10.83 -0.39 -1.01
C GLY A 20 9.50 -0.30 -1.75
N GLN A 21 8.72 0.75 -1.50
CA GLN A 21 7.42 0.99 -2.17
C GLN A 21 7.59 1.28 -3.66
N LEU A 22 8.55 2.13 -4.03
CA LEU A 22 8.85 2.40 -5.43
C LEU A 22 9.35 1.13 -6.17
N GLY A 23 10.12 0.28 -5.49
CA GLY A 23 10.54 -1.00 -6.02
C GLY A 23 9.36 -1.91 -6.39
N MET A 24 8.27 -1.89 -5.63
CA MET A 24 7.05 -2.65 -5.96
C MET A 24 6.36 -2.13 -7.23
N ILE A 25 6.37 -0.81 -7.48
CA ILE A 25 5.83 -0.25 -8.72
C ILE A 25 6.67 -0.67 -9.91
N ILE A 26 8.00 -0.58 -9.78
CA ILE A 26 8.93 -1.00 -10.84
C ILE A 26 8.72 -2.48 -11.17
N LEU A 27 8.54 -3.33 -10.15
CA LEU A 27 8.24 -4.74 -10.34
C LEU A 27 6.94 -4.95 -11.12
N GLY A 28 5.84 -4.29 -10.70
CA GLY A 28 4.54 -4.41 -11.38
C GLY A 28 4.61 -3.97 -12.85
N PHE A 29 5.40 -2.94 -13.13
CA PHE A 29 5.65 -2.48 -14.49
C PHE A 29 6.46 -3.51 -15.29
N ALA A 30 7.53 -4.07 -14.72
CA ALA A 30 8.34 -5.10 -15.35
C ALA A 30 7.51 -6.37 -15.65
N ASP A 31 6.71 -6.84 -14.71
CA ASP A 31 5.80 -7.98 -14.89
C ASP A 31 4.84 -7.73 -16.06
N THR A 32 4.21 -6.56 -16.09
CA THR A 32 3.27 -6.19 -17.16
C THR A 32 3.94 -6.17 -18.53
N LEU A 33 5.14 -5.57 -18.62
CA LEU A 33 5.90 -5.55 -19.87
C LEU A 33 6.30 -6.96 -20.33
N MET A 34 6.83 -7.78 -19.43
CA MET A 34 7.33 -9.11 -19.78
C MET A 34 6.20 -10.04 -20.20
N ILE A 35 5.07 -10.02 -19.50
CA ILE A 35 3.88 -10.80 -19.85
C ILE A 35 3.32 -10.30 -21.19
N GLY A 36 3.21 -8.97 -21.36
CA GLY A 36 2.63 -8.37 -22.57
C GLY A 36 3.45 -8.62 -23.83
N HIS A 37 4.78 -8.65 -23.74
CA HIS A 37 5.65 -9.00 -24.86
C HIS A 37 5.57 -10.50 -25.23
N HIS A 38 5.23 -11.35 -24.27
CA HIS A 38 5.04 -12.77 -24.52
C HIS A 38 3.68 -13.08 -25.15
N SER A 39 2.58 -12.52 -24.59
CA SER A 39 1.21 -12.79 -25.03
C SER A 39 0.24 -11.69 -24.63
N THR A 40 -0.52 -11.17 -25.60
CA THR A 40 -1.60 -10.22 -25.35
C THR A 40 -2.73 -10.83 -24.51
N GLU A 41 -3.07 -12.10 -24.78
CA GLU A 41 -4.07 -12.85 -24.02
C GLU A 41 -3.60 -13.09 -22.58
N GLY A 42 -2.31 -13.44 -22.41
CA GLY A 42 -1.66 -13.56 -21.11
C GLY A 42 -1.72 -12.25 -20.31
N LEU A 43 -1.48 -11.12 -20.97
CA LEU A 43 -1.59 -9.80 -20.34
C LEU A 43 -3.01 -9.48 -19.89
N ALA A 44 -4.01 -9.78 -20.72
CA ALA A 44 -5.42 -9.59 -20.38
C ALA A 44 -5.84 -10.44 -19.16
N ALA A 45 -5.45 -11.72 -19.17
CA ALA A 45 -5.69 -12.65 -18.07
C ALA A 45 -5.00 -12.20 -16.77
N ALA A 46 -3.73 -11.80 -16.85
CA ALA A 46 -2.95 -11.27 -15.72
C ALA A 46 -3.58 -10.00 -15.14
N SER A 47 -4.01 -9.07 -15.98
CA SER A 47 -4.60 -7.80 -15.56
C SER A 47 -5.84 -8.01 -14.70
N PHE A 48 -6.74 -8.91 -15.10
CA PHE A 48 -7.93 -9.23 -14.31
C PHE A 48 -7.55 -9.85 -12.96
N VAL A 49 -6.73 -10.90 -12.97
CA VAL A 49 -6.33 -11.60 -11.75
C VAL A 49 -5.58 -10.68 -10.81
N ASN A 50 -4.64 -9.89 -11.31
CA ASN A 50 -3.87 -8.94 -10.50
C ASN A 50 -4.74 -7.85 -9.88
N ASN A 51 -5.77 -7.35 -10.58
CA ASN A 51 -6.69 -6.39 -10.00
C ASN A 51 -7.46 -6.95 -8.79
N VAL A 52 -7.94 -8.19 -8.91
CA VAL A 52 -8.64 -8.87 -7.82
C VAL A 52 -7.70 -9.11 -6.63
N PHE A 53 -6.48 -9.62 -6.90
CA PHE A 53 -5.49 -9.85 -5.85
C PHE A 53 -4.99 -8.57 -5.21
N ASN A 54 -4.87 -7.48 -5.95
CA ASN A 54 -4.43 -6.19 -5.41
C ASN A 54 -5.36 -5.67 -4.31
N LEU A 55 -6.68 -5.77 -4.50
CA LEU A 55 -7.66 -5.42 -3.47
C LEU A 55 -7.44 -6.23 -2.18
N VAL A 56 -7.24 -7.54 -2.31
CA VAL A 56 -7.05 -8.43 -1.18
C VAL A 56 -5.70 -8.18 -0.50
N ILE A 57 -4.64 -7.94 -1.26
CA ILE A 57 -3.29 -7.64 -0.73
C ILE A 57 -3.29 -6.30 0.01
N ILE A 58 -3.98 -5.27 -0.49
CA ILE A 58 -4.10 -3.97 0.20
C ILE A 58 -4.82 -4.14 1.54
N PHE A 59 -5.93 -4.86 1.55
CA PHE A 59 -6.66 -5.19 2.78
C PHE A 59 -5.79 -5.97 3.77
N ALA A 60 -5.10 -7.02 3.29
CA ALA A 60 -4.18 -7.85 4.04
C ALA A 60 -3.03 -7.04 4.67
N THR A 61 -2.44 -6.15 3.87
CA THR A 61 -1.37 -5.25 4.32
C THR A 61 -1.89 -4.28 5.39
N GLY A 62 -3.09 -3.75 5.21
CA GLY A 62 -3.76 -2.92 6.21
C GLY A 62 -3.92 -3.64 7.55
N PHE A 63 -4.31 -4.91 7.55
CA PHE A 63 -4.38 -5.71 8.78
C PHE A 63 -3.01 -5.81 9.46
N SER A 64 -1.97 -6.08 8.69
CA SER A 64 -0.59 -6.19 9.23
C SER A 64 -0.08 -4.88 9.84
N TYR A 65 -0.53 -3.73 9.35
CA TYR A 65 -0.19 -2.42 9.91
C TYR A 65 -0.69 -2.18 11.34
N GLY A 66 -1.64 -2.97 11.82
CA GLY A 66 -2.05 -2.96 13.22
C GLY A 66 -0.93 -3.37 14.19
N LEU A 67 0.13 -4.04 13.71
CA LEU A 67 1.28 -4.43 14.51
C LEU A 67 2.22 -3.25 14.84
N THR A 68 2.36 -2.29 13.95
CA THR A 68 3.31 -1.16 14.08
C THR A 68 3.15 -0.38 15.38
N PRO A 69 1.94 0.05 15.81
CA PRO A 69 1.78 0.79 17.06
C PRO A 69 2.14 -0.02 18.30
N ILE A 70 1.89 -1.34 18.28
CA ILE A 70 2.20 -2.20 19.41
C ILE A 70 3.71 -2.37 19.55
N VAL A 71 4.37 -2.76 18.46
CA VAL A 71 5.83 -2.96 18.45
C VAL A 71 6.56 -1.66 18.73
N GLY A 72 6.16 -0.56 18.07
CA GLY A 72 6.80 0.73 18.27
C GLY A 72 6.67 1.25 19.70
N SER A 73 5.49 1.08 20.33
CA SER A 73 5.29 1.46 21.73
C SER A 73 6.15 0.63 22.69
N LEU A 74 6.18 -0.70 22.52
CA LEU A 74 7.03 -1.58 23.33
C LEU A 74 8.53 -1.28 23.14
N PHE A 75 8.92 -1.00 21.90
CA PHE A 75 10.28 -0.59 21.59
C PHE A 75 10.64 0.75 22.28
N GLY A 76 9.73 1.72 22.22
CA GLY A 76 9.89 3.01 22.92
C GLY A 76 10.03 2.88 24.42
N LYS A 77 9.32 1.92 25.03
CA LYS A 77 9.45 1.58 26.47
C LYS A 77 10.75 0.81 26.82
N GLY A 78 11.49 0.33 25.82
CA GLY A 78 12.66 -0.52 26.05
C GLY A 78 12.32 -2.00 26.32
N GLU A 79 11.07 -2.43 26.13
CA GLU A 79 10.58 -3.77 26.40
C GLU A 79 10.87 -4.74 25.24
N GLN A 80 12.14 -4.94 24.90
CA GLN A 80 12.56 -5.66 23.69
C GLN A 80 12.14 -7.13 23.67
N LYS A 81 12.10 -7.81 24.83
CA LYS A 81 11.62 -9.20 24.92
C LYS A 81 10.12 -9.28 24.63
N ALA A 82 9.33 -8.31 25.12
CA ALA A 82 7.90 -8.23 24.85
C ALA A 82 7.62 -8.04 23.35
N VAL A 83 8.44 -7.26 22.66
CA VAL A 83 8.38 -7.12 21.19
C VAL A 83 8.52 -8.48 20.49
N GLY A 84 9.46 -9.32 20.93
CA GLY A 84 9.64 -10.67 20.38
C GLY A 84 8.42 -11.58 20.60
N CYS A 85 7.82 -11.51 21.80
CA CYS A 85 6.57 -12.22 22.10
C CYS A 85 5.42 -11.73 21.22
N THR A 86 5.30 -10.40 21.03
CA THR A 86 4.31 -9.78 20.16
C THR A 86 4.46 -10.25 18.72
N LEU A 87 5.68 -10.36 18.20
CA LEU A 87 5.93 -10.91 16.86
C LEU A 87 5.39 -12.33 16.71
N LYS A 88 5.55 -13.19 17.72
CA LYS A 88 4.99 -14.54 17.71
C LYS A 88 3.47 -14.54 17.59
N ASN A 89 2.79 -13.72 18.38
CA ASN A 89 1.33 -13.57 18.30
C ASN A 89 0.90 -12.93 16.95
N ALA A 90 1.70 -12.00 16.42
CA ALA A 90 1.44 -11.37 15.13
C ALA A 90 1.56 -12.35 13.96
N LEU A 91 2.54 -13.25 13.97
CA LEU A 91 2.67 -14.29 12.94
C LEU A 91 1.44 -15.21 12.94
N TRP A 92 0.92 -15.56 14.11
CA TRP A 92 -0.32 -16.33 14.20
C TRP A 92 -1.54 -15.53 13.68
N ALA A 93 -1.69 -14.27 14.08
CA ALA A 93 -2.79 -13.43 13.63
C ALA A 93 -2.75 -13.21 12.09
N ASN A 94 -1.58 -12.90 11.55
CA ASN A 94 -1.40 -12.71 10.10
C ASN A 94 -1.53 -14.03 9.33
N GLY A 95 -1.04 -15.15 9.90
CA GLY A 95 -1.22 -16.48 9.31
C GLY A 95 -2.69 -16.87 9.21
N LEU A 96 -3.47 -16.68 10.28
CA LEU A 96 -4.91 -16.94 10.28
C LEU A 96 -5.67 -16.02 9.32
N MET A 97 -5.29 -14.73 9.26
CA MET A 97 -5.84 -13.82 8.27
C MET A 97 -5.49 -14.26 6.85
N GLY A 98 -4.27 -14.72 6.61
CA GLY A 98 -3.85 -15.28 5.33
C GLY A 98 -4.69 -16.50 4.93
N ILE A 99 -4.96 -17.41 5.86
CA ILE A 99 -5.82 -18.56 5.62
C ILE A 99 -7.26 -18.12 5.33
N PHE A 100 -7.80 -17.15 6.09
CA PHE A 100 -9.13 -16.60 5.87
C PHE A 100 -9.27 -15.98 4.48
N LEU A 101 -8.31 -15.14 4.09
CA LEU A 101 -8.30 -14.50 2.76
C LEU A 101 -8.10 -15.53 1.64
N THR A 102 -7.28 -16.54 1.85
CA THR A 102 -7.11 -17.66 0.90
C THR A 102 -8.40 -18.43 0.71
N ALA A 103 -9.14 -18.72 1.79
CA ALA A 103 -10.44 -19.37 1.71
C ALA A 103 -11.48 -18.51 0.97
N LEU A 104 -11.53 -17.20 1.26
CA LEU A 104 -12.40 -16.26 0.55
C LEU A 104 -12.09 -16.20 -0.95
N MET A 105 -10.81 -16.13 -1.30
CA MET A 105 -10.35 -16.10 -2.69
C MET A 105 -10.57 -17.45 -3.40
N MET A 106 -10.55 -18.57 -2.67
CA MET A 106 -10.92 -19.88 -3.22
C MET A 106 -12.40 -19.95 -3.56
N LEU A 107 -13.28 -19.35 -2.75
CA LEU A 107 -14.71 -19.22 -3.09
C LEU A 107 -14.91 -18.39 -4.36
N LEU A 108 -14.14 -17.31 -4.53
CA LEU A 108 -14.15 -16.51 -5.74
C LEU A 108 -13.66 -17.31 -6.95
N TYR A 109 -12.59 -18.10 -6.78
CA TYR A 109 -12.05 -18.98 -7.81
C TYR A 109 -13.09 -20.00 -8.30
N ALA A 110 -13.86 -20.60 -7.38
CA ALA A 110 -14.92 -21.54 -7.73
C ALA A 110 -16.01 -20.89 -8.61
N ASN A 111 -16.17 -19.57 -8.54
CA ASN A 111 -17.14 -18.80 -9.31
C ASN A 111 -16.49 -17.93 -10.41
N ILE A 112 -15.23 -18.14 -10.76
CA ILE A 112 -14.48 -17.27 -11.69
C ILE A 112 -15.16 -17.17 -13.07
N HIS A 113 -15.83 -18.24 -13.52
CA HIS A 113 -16.59 -18.28 -14.77
C HIS A 113 -17.81 -17.35 -14.77
N ARG A 114 -18.33 -16.96 -13.58
CA ARG A 114 -19.48 -16.06 -13.43
C ARG A 114 -19.09 -14.57 -13.39
N LEU A 115 -17.80 -14.27 -13.41
CA LEU A 115 -17.31 -12.90 -13.31
C LEU A 115 -17.30 -12.15 -14.66
N GLY A 116 -17.91 -12.73 -15.70
CA GLY A 116 -18.10 -12.07 -17.00
C GLY A 116 -16.81 -11.93 -17.82
N GLN A 117 -15.80 -12.73 -17.53
CA GLN A 117 -14.57 -12.75 -18.33
C GLN A 117 -14.74 -13.66 -19.56
N PRO A 118 -14.04 -13.35 -20.68
CA PRO A 118 -14.05 -14.20 -21.85
C PRO A 118 -13.63 -15.65 -21.52
N GLU A 119 -14.42 -16.62 -21.98
CA GLU A 119 -14.15 -18.04 -21.71
C GLU A 119 -12.77 -18.49 -22.22
N GLU A 120 -12.28 -17.87 -23.29
CA GLU A 120 -10.97 -18.12 -23.89
C GLU A 120 -9.81 -17.82 -22.94
N LEU A 121 -9.98 -16.87 -21.99
CA LEU A 121 -8.95 -16.50 -21.03
C LEU A 121 -8.92 -17.40 -19.78
N LEU A 122 -10.00 -18.13 -19.50
CA LEU A 122 -10.10 -18.96 -18.30
C LEU A 122 -8.99 -20.02 -18.18
N PRO A 123 -8.55 -20.71 -19.25
CA PRO A 123 -7.43 -21.66 -19.17
C PRO A 123 -6.11 -21.03 -18.74
N LEU A 124 -5.87 -19.74 -19.06
CA LEU A 124 -4.70 -18.98 -18.63
C LEU A 124 -4.88 -18.41 -17.24
N MET A 125 -6.07 -17.93 -16.91
CA MET A 125 -6.38 -17.28 -15.63
C MET A 125 -6.33 -18.27 -14.47
N ARG A 126 -6.90 -19.45 -14.61
CA ARG A 126 -7.04 -20.44 -13.52
C ARG A 126 -5.71 -20.87 -12.90
N PRO A 127 -4.72 -21.35 -13.65
CA PRO A 127 -3.44 -21.76 -13.10
C PRO A 127 -2.70 -20.59 -12.43
N TYR A 128 -2.70 -19.44 -13.07
CA TYR A 128 -2.09 -18.21 -12.58
C TYR A 128 -2.72 -17.75 -11.27
N TYR A 129 -4.06 -17.77 -11.20
CA TYR A 129 -4.82 -17.44 -10.00
C TYR A 129 -4.46 -18.37 -8.82
N LEU A 130 -4.40 -19.69 -9.06
CA LEU A 130 -4.07 -20.66 -8.01
C LEU A 130 -2.65 -20.47 -7.44
N VAL A 131 -1.69 -20.16 -8.30
CA VAL A 131 -0.31 -19.89 -7.87
C VAL A 131 -0.25 -18.62 -7.02
N LEU A 132 -0.94 -17.53 -7.44
CA LEU A 132 -1.03 -16.31 -6.64
C LEU A 132 -1.78 -16.52 -5.32
N LEU A 133 -2.81 -17.39 -5.32
CA LEU A 133 -3.56 -17.74 -4.12
C LEU A 133 -2.65 -18.34 -3.04
N VAL A 134 -1.80 -19.29 -3.41
CA VAL A 134 -0.82 -19.89 -2.49
C VAL A 134 0.15 -18.84 -1.94
N SER A 135 0.45 -17.79 -2.69
CA SER A 135 1.38 -16.74 -2.28
C SER A 135 0.82 -15.77 -1.23
N LEU A 136 -0.48 -15.79 -0.92
CA LEU A 136 -1.08 -14.90 0.09
C LEU A 136 -0.53 -15.14 1.49
N ILE A 137 -0.35 -16.41 1.89
CA ILE A 137 0.17 -16.75 3.22
C ILE A 137 1.62 -16.26 3.39
N PRO A 138 2.57 -16.54 2.47
CA PRO A 138 3.90 -15.94 2.53
C PRO A 138 3.91 -14.41 2.61
N VAL A 139 3.03 -13.72 1.86
CA VAL A 139 2.90 -12.26 1.91
C VAL A 139 2.48 -11.79 3.30
N MET A 140 1.47 -12.43 3.91
CA MET A 140 0.99 -12.06 5.23
C MET A 140 2.06 -12.25 6.31
N LEU A 141 2.79 -13.35 6.26
CA LEU A 141 3.87 -13.63 7.22
C LEU A 141 5.05 -12.67 7.02
N PHE A 142 5.43 -12.38 5.77
CA PHE A 142 6.44 -11.36 5.48
C PHE A 142 6.03 -9.97 5.98
N ASN A 143 4.77 -9.58 5.78
CA ASN A 143 4.24 -8.31 6.28
C ASN A 143 4.33 -8.21 7.81
N ALA A 144 4.06 -9.29 8.54
CA ALA A 144 4.24 -9.31 10.00
C ALA A 144 5.70 -9.04 10.40
N PHE A 145 6.66 -9.71 9.75
CA PHE A 145 8.08 -9.44 9.97
C PHE A 145 8.48 -8.01 9.59
N LYS A 146 7.95 -7.52 8.45
CA LYS A 146 8.22 -6.15 7.99
C LYS A 146 7.72 -5.13 9.00
N GLN A 147 6.49 -5.24 9.49
CA GLN A 147 5.95 -4.31 10.48
C GLN A 147 6.66 -4.40 11.83
N PHE A 148 7.11 -5.59 12.21
CA PHE A 148 7.99 -5.76 13.37
C PHE A 148 9.31 -5.00 13.17
N ALA A 149 9.99 -5.19 12.05
CA ALA A 149 11.28 -4.53 11.78
C ALA A 149 11.10 -3.00 11.70
N ASP A 150 10.09 -2.51 11.00
CA ASP A 150 9.77 -1.09 10.93
C ASP A 150 9.51 -0.51 12.34
N GLY A 151 8.74 -1.22 13.19
CA GLY A 151 8.41 -0.80 14.55
C GLY A 151 9.63 -0.68 15.48
N ILE A 152 10.65 -1.50 15.30
CA ILE A 152 11.94 -1.40 16.01
C ILE A 152 12.94 -0.48 15.29
N THR A 153 12.49 0.33 14.35
CA THR A 153 13.29 1.27 13.55
C THR A 153 14.30 0.64 12.58
N ASP A 154 14.14 -0.63 12.24
CA ASP A 154 14.94 -1.31 11.22
C ASP A 154 14.22 -1.36 9.88
N THR A 155 14.15 -0.24 9.18
CA THR A 155 13.49 -0.14 7.87
C THR A 155 14.40 -0.57 6.70
N GLN A 156 15.71 -0.70 6.95
CA GLN A 156 16.67 -1.09 5.91
C GLN A 156 16.60 -2.58 5.57
N THR A 157 16.44 -3.44 6.57
CA THR A 157 16.37 -4.90 6.33
C THR A 157 15.19 -5.26 5.42
N PRO A 158 13.94 -4.82 5.69
CA PRO A 158 12.83 -5.05 4.75
C PRO A 158 13.05 -4.42 3.37
N MET A 159 13.64 -3.23 3.28
CA MET A 159 13.95 -2.58 2.01
C MET A 159 14.84 -3.46 1.13
N TRP A 160 15.98 -3.93 1.67
CA TRP A 160 16.89 -4.78 0.91
C TRP A 160 16.30 -6.11 0.50
N LEU A 161 15.47 -6.70 1.37
CA LEU A 161 14.73 -7.92 1.05
C LEU A 161 13.72 -7.70 -0.08
N LEU A 162 12.99 -6.58 -0.08
CA LEU A 162 12.08 -6.24 -1.16
C LEU A 162 12.82 -6.01 -2.49
N ILE A 163 13.92 -5.26 -2.47
CA ILE A 163 14.73 -5.04 -3.68
C ILE A 163 15.28 -6.36 -4.21
N GLY A 164 15.85 -7.19 -3.33
CA GLY A 164 16.36 -8.51 -3.71
C GLY A 164 15.26 -9.43 -4.25
N GLY A 165 14.11 -9.47 -3.59
CA GLY A 165 12.94 -10.24 -4.04
C GLY A 165 12.39 -9.79 -5.39
N ASN A 166 12.31 -8.47 -5.62
CA ASN A 166 11.89 -7.90 -6.89
C ASN A 166 12.88 -8.24 -8.01
N THR A 167 14.18 -8.18 -7.72
CA THR A 167 15.23 -8.57 -8.68
C THR A 167 15.11 -10.06 -9.03
N LEU A 168 14.93 -10.92 -8.02
CA LEU A 168 14.71 -12.36 -8.23
C LEU A 168 13.44 -12.65 -9.04
N ASN A 169 12.39 -11.88 -8.80
CA ASN A 169 11.14 -12.01 -9.57
C ASN A 169 11.37 -11.66 -11.05
N ILE A 170 12.03 -10.55 -11.35
CA ILE A 170 12.34 -10.15 -12.74
C ILE A 170 13.21 -11.19 -13.43
N ILE A 171 14.23 -11.71 -12.75
CA ILE A 171 15.07 -12.80 -13.29
C ILE A 171 14.24 -14.07 -13.49
N GLY A 172 13.40 -14.43 -12.51
CA GLY A 172 12.49 -15.57 -12.59
C GLY A 172 11.50 -15.46 -13.74
N ASN A 173 10.96 -14.27 -13.98
CA ASN A 173 10.11 -13.99 -15.14
C ASN A 173 10.86 -14.22 -16.47
N TRP A 174 12.07 -13.68 -16.57
CA TRP A 174 12.89 -13.89 -17.77
C TRP A 174 13.19 -15.38 -18.03
N VAL A 175 13.44 -16.14 -16.97
CA VAL A 175 13.69 -17.58 -17.06
C VAL A 175 12.43 -18.37 -17.41
N LEU A 176 11.31 -18.13 -16.70
CA LEU A 176 10.13 -18.99 -16.74
C LEU A 176 9.08 -18.58 -17.78
N ILE A 177 8.93 -17.27 -18.06
CA ILE A 177 8.02 -16.82 -19.12
C ILE A 177 8.55 -17.25 -20.47
N TYR A 178 9.83 -17.01 -20.73
CA TYR A 178 10.46 -17.21 -22.05
C TYR A 178 11.21 -18.54 -22.21
N GLY A 179 11.33 -19.34 -21.15
CA GLY A 179 11.97 -20.65 -21.21
C GLY A 179 13.50 -20.59 -21.37
N HIS A 180 14.17 -19.68 -20.65
CA HIS A 180 15.63 -19.61 -20.67
C HIS A 180 16.30 -20.57 -19.68
N LEU A 181 17.61 -20.75 -19.80
CA LEU A 181 18.45 -21.58 -18.91
C LEU A 181 18.00 -23.06 -18.83
N GLY A 182 17.37 -23.59 -19.87
CA GLY A 182 16.92 -24.98 -19.92
C GLY A 182 15.55 -25.25 -19.26
N PHE A 183 14.86 -24.21 -18.80
CA PHE A 183 13.48 -24.33 -18.34
C PHE A 183 12.52 -24.29 -19.53
N PRO A 184 11.35 -24.97 -19.42
CA PRO A 184 10.31 -24.86 -20.43
C PRO A 184 9.69 -23.46 -20.42
N GLU A 185 9.24 -23.01 -21.58
CA GLU A 185 8.46 -21.79 -21.72
C GLU A 185 7.08 -21.98 -21.05
N MET A 186 6.80 -21.20 -20.00
CA MET A 186 5.59 -21.34 -19.21
C MET A 186 4.62 -20.16 -19.37
N GLY A 187 5.04 -19.08 -20.04
CA GLY A 187 4.21 -17.90 -20.26
C GLY A 187 3.69 -17.30 -18.96
N LEU A 188 2.38 -17.03 -18.88
CA LEU A 188 1.73 -16.43 -17.73
C LEU A 188 1.91 -17.26 -16.42
N LEU A 189 1.84 -18.58 -16.52
CA LEU A 189 2.06 -19.46 -15.36
C LEU A 189 3.49 -19.28 -14.82
N GLY A 190 4.47 -19.10 -15.69
CA GLY A 190 5.85 -18.80 -15.31
C GLY A 190 5.98 -17.52 -14.52
N ALA A 191 5.25 -16.46 -14.88
CA ALA A 191 5.19 -15.22 -14.11
C ALA A 191 4.62 -15.45 -12.69
N GLY A 192 3.55 -16.24 -12.59
CA GLY A 192 2.97 -16.61 -11.29
C GLY A 192 3.95 -17.37 -10.40
N ILE A 193 4.65 -18.36 -10.96
CA ILE A 193 5.66 -19.18 -10.24
C ILE A 193 6.84 -18.31 -9.80
N ALA A 194 7.32 -17.40 -10.65
CA ALA A 194 8.38 -16.44 -10.28
C ALA A 194 7.96 -15.56 -9.10
N THR A 195 6.72 -15.05 -9.13
CA THR A 195 6.15 -14.24 -8.04
C THR A 195 6.03 -15.03 -6.75
N LEU A 196 5.49 -16.25 -6.78
CA LEU A 196 5.38 -17.12 -5.61
C LEU A 196 6.76 -17.45 -5.04
N SER A 197 7.70 -17.82 -5.90
CA SER A 197 9.06 -18.19 -5.50
C SER A 197 9.78 -17.03 -4.83
N SER A 198 9.70 -15.82 -5.41
CA SER A 198 10.31 -14.63 -4.81
C SER A 198 9.70 -14.31 -3.44
N ARG A 199 8.38 -14.40 -3.27
CA ARG A 199 7.67 -14.17 -1.99
C ARG A 199 8.08 -15.18 -0.92
N ILE A 200 8.25 -16.43 -1.27
CA ILE A 200 8.74 -17.47 -0.36
C ILE A 200 10.20 -17.21 0.01
N ILE A 201 11.05 -16.90 -0.97
CA ILE A 201 12.49 -16.65 -0.74
C ILE A 201 12.69 -15.46 0.21
N ILE A 202 12.00 -14.33 -0.01
CA ILE A 202 12.14 -13.17 0.89
C ILE A 202 11.66 -13.49 2.30
N LEU A 203 10.58 -14.25 2.47
CA LEU A 203 10.11 -14.69 3.77
C LEU A 203 11.14 -15.57 4.47
N LEU A 204 11.64 -16.61 3.80
CA LEU A 204 12.64 -17.51 4.35
C LEU A 204 13.94 -16.79 4.67
N THR A 205 14.35 -15.85 3.82
CA THR A 205 15.54 -15.01 4.06
C THR A 205 15.34 -14.15 5.30
N PHE A 206 14.15 -13.55 5.48
CA PHE A 206 13.87 -12.78 6.70
C PHE A 206 13.91 -13.65 7.94
N ILE A 207 13.29 -14.83 7.88
CA ILE A 207 13.36 -15.80 8.99
C ILE A 207 14.81 -16.16 9.30
N GLY A 208 15.63 -16.43 8.27
CA GLY A 208 17.06 -16.72 8.43
C GLY A 208 17.83 -15.57 9.10
N ILE A 209 17.58 -14.33 8.67
CA ILE A 209 18.17 -13.13 9.27
C ILE A 209 17.71 -12.97 10.73
N PHE A 210 16.42 -13.16 11.01
CA PHE A 210 15.87 -13.07 12.36
C PHE A 210 16.49 -14.10 13.31
N LEU A 211 16.70 -15.32 12.83
CA LEU A 211 17.28 -16.40 13.61
C LEU A 211 18.80 -16.31 13.76
N GLY A 212 19.50 -15.80 12.74
CA GLY A 212 20.97 -15.80 12.70
C GLY A 212 21.63 -14.50 13.15
N SER A 213 20.97 -13.36 12.98
CA SER A 213 21.58 -12.05 13.25
C SER A 213 21.68 -11.73 14.74
N LYS A 214 22.85 -11.20 15.14
CA LYS A 214 23.07 -10.69 16.51
C LYS A 214 22.14 -9.50 16.84
N ARG A 215 21.76 -8.72 15.85
CA ARG A 215 20.85 -7.57 15.98
C ARG A 215 19.50 -7.95 16.55
N TYR A 216 18.98 -9.13 16.19
CA TYR A 216 17.67 -9.61 16.62
C TYR A 216 17.72 -10.55 17.82
N HIS A 217 18.90 -10.75 18.44
CA HIS A 217 19.07 -11.73 19.52
C HIS A 217 18.07 -11.57 20.67
N ILE A 218 17.88 -10.33 21.17
CA ILE A 218 16.97 -10.06 22.31
C ILE A 218 15.50 -10.33 21.90
N TYR A 219 15.11 -9.92 20.71
CA TYR A 219 13.76 -10.18 20.18
C TYR A 219 13.52 -11.66 19.95
N ARG A 220 14.51 -12.39 19.43
CA ARG A 220 14.48 -13.84 19.26
C ARG A 220 14.32 -14.55 20.60
N THR A 221 15.02 -14.13 21.64
CA THR A 221 14.87 -14.67 22.99
C THR A 221 13.42 -14.47 23.48
N GLY A 222 12.86 -13.28 23.32
CA GLY A 222 11.46 -13.01 23.65
C GLY A 222 10.49 -13.82 22.83
N PHE A 223 10.78 -14.03 21.54
CA PHE A 223 9.98 -14.87 20.64
C PHE A 223 9.97 -16.36 21.09
N LEU A 224 11.13 -16.91 21.43
CA LEU A 224 11.24 -18.31 21.82
C LEU A 224 10.62 -18.59 23.19
N GLN A 225 10.85 -17.69 24.17
CA GLN A 225 10.33 -17.82 25.53
C GLN A 225 8.87 -17.38 25.67
N GLY A 226 8.41 -16.50 24.78
CA GLY A 226 7.05 -15.99 24.78
C GLY A 226 6.03 -17.07 24.46
N LYS A 227 4.85 -16.93 25.07
CA LYS A 227 3.69 -17.80 24.82
C LYS A 227 2.67 -17.07 23.95
N LEU A 228 1.92 -17.85 23.18
CA LEU A 228 0.71 -17.35 22.54
C LEU A 228 -0.28 -16.99 23.64
N ASN A 229 -0.78 -15.78 23.62
CA ASN A 229 -1.76 -15.31 24.59
C ASN A 229 -2.95 -14.63 23.90
N LYS A 230 -4.12 -14.85 24.46
CA LYS A 230 -5.38 -14.31 23.93
C LYS A 230 -5.44 -12.77 23.97
N PRO A 231 -4.98 -12.09 25.05
CA PRO A 231 -4.99 -10.62 25.09
C PRO A 231 -4.22 -9.96 23.93
N ASP A 232 -2.98 -10.39 23.66
CA ASP A 232 -2.15 -9.84 22.59
C ASP A 232 -2.77 -10.13 21.22
N PHE A 233 -3.27 -11.34 21.02
CA PHE A 233 -3.97 -11.71 19.80
C PHE A 233 -5.21 -10.82 19.56
N LEU A 234 -6.03 -10.60 20.59
CA LEU A 234 -7.20 -9.73 20.49
C LEU A 234 -6.82 -8.26 20.25
N GLN A 235 -5.72 -7.78 20.85
CA GLN A 235 -5.24 -6.43 20.62
C GLN A 235 -4.79 -6.22 19.18
N LEU A 236 -4.06 -7.19 18.61
CA LEU A 236 -3.66 -7.17 17.19
C LEU A 236 -4.88 -7.10 16.26
N ASN A 237 -5.89 -7.92 16.52
CA ASN A 237 -7.13 -7.89 15.75
C ASN A 237 -7.89 -6.56 15.92
N LYS A 238 -7.98 -6.03 17.14
CA LYS A 238 -8.64 -4.75 17.44
C LYS A 238 -8.02 -3.57 16.69
N LEU A 239 -6.72 -3.64 16.42
CA LEU A 239 -6.00 -2.62 15.65
C LEU A 239 -5.96 -2.95 14.16
N GLY A 240 -5.76 -4.18 13.77
CA GLY A 240 -5.60 -4.60 12.39
C GLY A 240 -6.87 -4.45 11.53
N TRP A 241 -8.02 -4.89 12.04
CA TRP A 241 -9.28 -4.82 11.29
C TRP A 241 -9.70 -3.41 10.89
N PRO A 242 -9.68 -2.39 11.78
CA PRO A 242 -10.03 -1.03 11.39
C PRO A 242 -9.09 -0.47 10.31
N VAL A 243 -7.79 -0.77 10.37
CA VAL A 243 -6.82 -0.33 9.36
C VAL A 243 -7.06 -1.04 8.03
N ALA A 244 -7.32 -2.36 8.05
CA ALA A 244 -7.67 -3.12 6.85
C ALA A 244 -8.94 -2.56 6.18
N LEU A 245 -9.97 -2.27 6.95
CA LEU A 245 -11.22 -1.69 6.44
C LEU A 245 -11.00 -0.28 5.90
N GLN A 246 -10.22 0.56 6.59
CA GLN A 246 -9.87 1.91 6.10
C GLN A 246 -9.21 1.84 4.72
N MET A 247 -8.17 1.00 4.57
CA MET A 247 -7.45 0.86 3.31
C MET A 247 -8.31 0.23 2.20
N GLY A 248 -9.14 -0.74 2.56
CA GLY A 248 -10.10 -1.35 1.64
C GLY A 248 -11.15 -0.35 1.15
N MET A 249 -11.70 0.48 2.03
CA MET A 249 -12.66 1.53 1.67
C MET A 249 -12.04 2.61 0.79
N GLU A 250 -10.81 3.02 1.07
CA GLU A 250 -10.07 3.96 0.24
C GLU A 250 -9.92 3.42 -1.19
N THR A 251 -9.43 2.19 -1.33
CA THR A 251 -9.27 1.53 -2.64
C THR A 251 -10.61 1.35 -3.35
N ALA A 252 -11.66 0.93 -2.64
CA ALA A 252 -13.00 0.77 -3.19
C ALA A 252 -13.57 2.10 -3.69
N SER A 253 -13.34 3.21 -2.99
CA SER A 253 -13.78 4.54 -3.40
C SER A 253 -13.14 4.97 -4.73
N PHE A 254 -11.83 4.78 -4.89
CA PHE A 254 -11.16 5.05 -6.17
C PHE A 254 -11.66 4.15 -7.31
N SER A 255 -11.93 2.87 -7.02
CA SER A 255 -12.50 1.95 -8.00
C SER A 255 -13.91 2.37 -8.45
N LEU A 256 -14.75 2.80 -7.51
CA LEU A 256 -16.09 3.31 -7.82
C LEU A 256 -16.03 4.61 -8.62
N ALA A 257 -15.11 5.52 -8.29
CA ALA A 257 -14.89 6.72 -9.07
C ALA A 257 -14.43 6.39 -10.51
N THR A 258 -13.58 5.39 -10.70
CA THR A 258 -13.19 4.90 -12.03
C THR A 258 -14.39 4.39 -12.84
N ILE A 259 -15.35 3.70 -12.20
CA ILE A 259 -16.61 3.28 -12.84
C ILE A 259 -17.41 4.51 -13.28
N MET A 260 -17.53 5.53 -12.42
CA MET A 260 -18.22 6.79 -12.78
C MET A 260 -17.55 7.49 -13.98
N VAL A 261 -16.21 7.49 -14.02
CA VAL A 261 -15.47 8.02 -15.19
C VAL A 261 -15.77 7.19 -16.45
N GLY A 262 -15.92 5.88 -16.34
CA GLY A 262 -16.32 5.01 -17.46
C GLY A 262 -17.65 5.41 -18.11
N TRP A 263 -18.60 5.97 -17.33
CA TRP A 263 -19.87 6.48 -17.87
C TRP A 263 -19.71 7.72 -18.75
N LEU A 264 -18.58 8.44 -18.64
CA LEU A 264 -18.26 9.58 -19.49
C LEU A 264 -17.65 9.16 -20.85
N GLY A 265 -17.28 7.89 -21.01
CA GLY A 265 -16.76 7.34 -22.25
C GLY A 265 -15.27 6.98 -22.22
N ALA A 266 -14.80 6.36 -23.31
CA ALA A 266 -13.48 5.76 -23.40
C ALA A 266 -12.33 6.78 -23.29
N MET A 267 -12.48 7.98 -23.86
CA MET A 267 -11.45 9.03 -23.83
C MET A 267 -11.25 9.56 -22.41
N ALA A 268 -12.33 9.78 -21.67
CA ALA A 268 -12.28 10.19 -20.26
C ALA A 268 -11.62 9.11 -19.39
N LEU A 269 -11.97 7.85 -19.63
CA LEU A 269 -11.38 6.72 -18.92
C LEU A 269 -9.87 6.59 -19.20
N ALA A 270 -9.44 6.80 -20.44
CA ALA A 270 -8.03 6.78 -20.81
C ALA A 270 -7.25 7.91 -20.11
N ALA A 271 -7.77 9.14 -20.12
CA ALA A 271 -7.17 10.26 -19.41
C ALA A 271 -7.10 10.02 -17.89
N HIS A 272 -8.17 9.48 -17.31
CA HIS A 272 -8.20 9.08 -15.89
C HIS A 272 -7.12 8.05 -15.57
N GLN A 273 -6.95 7.03 -16.40
CA GLN A 273 -5.94 5.99 -16.20
C GLN A 273 -4.51 6.54 -16.22
N VAL A 274 -4.22 7.48 -17.14
CA VAL A 274 -2.93 8.19 -17.16
C VAL A 274 -2.70 8.92 -15.84
N MET A 275 -3.69 9.67 -15.37
CA MET A 275 -3.59 10.41 -14.11
C MET A 275 -3.44 9.49 -12.89
N MET A 276 -4.15 8.35 -12.87
CA MET A 276 -4.01 7.35 -11.80
C MET A 276 -2.60 6.76 -11.77
N THR A 277 -2.00 6.50 -12.93
CA THR A 277 -0.64 5.97 -13.04
C THR A 277 0.38 6.98 -12.47
N ILE A 278 0.24 8.26 -12.83
CA ILE A 278 1.10 9.33 -12.29
C ILE A 278 0.88 9.48 -10.78
N GLY A 279 -0.37 9.44 -10.34
CA GLY A 279 -0.76 9.57 -8.94
C GLY A 279 -0.20 8.48 -8.05
N GLN A 280 -0.12 7.25 -8.56
CA GLN A 280 0.42 6.12 -7.83
C GLN A 280 1.87 6.32 -7.38
N LEU A 281 2.70 6.96 -8.21
CA LEU A 281 4.09 7.28 -7.86
C LEU A 281 4.16 8.26 -6.69
N GLY A 282 3.39 9.36 -6.74
CA GLY A 282 3.32 10.34 -5.66
C GLY A 282 2.78 9.72 -4.35
N TYR A 283 1.69 8.98 -4.45
CA TYR A 283 1.07 8.30 -3.31
C TYR A 283 2.05 7.37 -2.58
N MET A 284 2.81 6.55 -3.30
CA MET A 284 3.77 5.63 -2.68
C MET A 284 4.90 6.37 -1.94
N MET A 285 5.31 7.52 -2.42
CA MET A 285 6.28 8.37 -1.73
C MET A 285 5.70 8.92 -0.42
N TYR A 286 4.50 9.50 -0.46
CA TYR A 286 3.84 10.06 0.72
C TYR A 286 3.52 8.98 1.74
N TYR A 287 3.02 7.85 1.27
CA TYR A 287 2.66 6.72 2.11
C TYR A 287 3.89 6.12 2.82
N GLY A 288 5.02 5.96 2.10
CA GLY A 288 6.27 5.49 2.70
C GLY A 288 6.80 6.42 3.79
N MET A 289 6.75 7.74 3.56
CA MET A 289 7.13 8.72 4.57
C MET A 289 6.13 8.75 5.75
N ALA A 290 4.84 8.65 5.48
CA ALA A 290 3.81 8.58 6.51
C ALA A 290 3.93 7.32 7.39
N ALA A 291 4.35 6.19 6.82
CA ALA A 291 4.66 4.98 7.59
C ALA A 291 5.80 5.23 8.60
N ALA A 292 6.83 5.99 8.21
CA ALA A 292 7.89 6.40 9.14
C ALA A 292 7.36 7.32 10.27
N VAL A 293 6.36 8.16 9.97
CA VAL A 293 5.66 8.95 11.01
C VAL A 293 4.99 8.02 12.01
N ALA A 294 4.25 6.99 11.54
CA ALA A 294 3.60 6.03 12.43
C ALA A 294 4.60 5.33 13.37
N VAL A 295 5.77 4.93 12.85
CA VAL A 295 6.84 4.32 13.64
C VAL A 295 7.38 5.28 14.70
N ARG A 296 7.73 6.51 14.32
CA ARG A 296 8.26 7.50 15.27
C ARG A 296 7.24 7.89 16.33
N VAL A 297 6.01 8.12 15.92
CA VAL A 297 4.90 8.45 16.80
C VAL A 297 4.66 7.33 17.83
N SER A 298 4.66 6.06 17.36
CA SER A 298 4.47 4.92 18.27
C SER A 298 5.62 4.78 19.28
N ASN A 299 6.86 5.06 18.87
CA ASN A 299 8.00 5.03 19.77
C ASN A 299 7.90 6.10 20.86
N PHE A 300 7.59 7.36 20.52
CA PHE A 300 7.40 8.44 21.49
C PHE A 300 6.14 8.21 22.34
N HIS A 301 5.08 7.67 21.76
CA HIS A 301 3.89 7.30 22.52
C HIS A 301 4.19 6.26 23.60
N GLY A 302 5.05 5.27 23.29
CA GLY A 302 5.55 4.30 24.27
C GLY A 302 6.37 4.95 25.41
N GLN A 303 7.10 6.01 25.12
CA GLN A 303 7.87 6.80 26.08
C GLN A 303 7.03 7.79 26.90
N HIS A 304 5.74 7.91 26.60
CA HIS A 304 4.84 8.94 27.13
C HIS A 304 5.29 10.38 26.79
N ASP A 305 6.06 10.54 25.69
CA ASP A 305 6.53 11.83 25.20
C ASP A 305 5.53 12.41 24.17
N THR A 306 4.53 13.13 24.68
CA THR A 306 3.50 13.76 23.83
C THR A 306 4.08 14.86 22.93
N GLU A 307 5.13 15.55 23.38
CA GLU A 307 5.80 16.57 22.57
C GLU A 307 6.52 15.94 21.38
N GLY A 308 7.25 14.83 21.60
CA GLY A 308 7.86 14.03 20.55
C GLY A 308 6.87 13.49 19.54
N VAL A 309 5.68 13.05 20.00
CA VAL A 309 4.55 12.63 19.14
C VAL A 309 4.12 13.76 18.22
N ARG A 310 3.87 14.96 18.75
CA ARG A 310 3.44 16.15 17.98
C ARG A 310 4.51 16.60 16.99
N HIS A 311 5.76 16.72 17.47
CA HIS A 311 6.88 17.17 16.63
C HIS A 311 7.16 16.20 15.49
N SER A 312 7.09 14.87 15.73
CA SER A 312 7.29 13.87 14.67
C SER A 312 6.18 13.93 13.62
N SER A 313 4.92 14.09 14.04
CA SER A 313 3.80 14.21 13.09
C SER A 313 3.89 15.48 12.25
N SER A 314 4.19 16.61 12.86
CA SER A 314 4.33 17.88 12.14
C SER A 314 5.54 17.89 11.22
N ALA A 315 6.69 17.34 11.64
CA ALA A 315 7.87 17.20 10.80
C ALA A 315 7.60 16.28 9.60
N GLY A 316 6.87 15.19 9.80
CA GLY A 316 6.44 14.30 8.74
C GLY A 316 5.55 14.99 7.73
N PHE A 317 4.57 15.77 8.18
CA PHE A 317 3.71 16.56 7.31
C PHE A 317 4.51 17.57 6.47
N HIS A 318 5.47 18.28 7.07
CA HIS A 318 6.34 19.21 6.33
C HIS A 318 7.15 18.48 5.25
N LEU A 319 7.72 17.30 5.56
CA LEU A 319 8.47 16.52 4.58
C LEU A 319 7.59 16.07 3.42
N ILE A 320 6.37 15.61 3.71
CA ILE A 320 5.40 15.20 2.68
C ILE A 320 4.97 16.39 1.83
N LEU A 321 4.78 17.59 2.43
CA LEU A 321 4.50 18.81 1.66
C LEU A 321 5.65 19.16 0.70
N VAL A 322 6.90 19.06 1.16
CA VAL A 322 8.06 19.28 0.29
C VAL A 322 8.09 18.27 -0.86
N MET A 323 7.81 16.99 -0.58
CA MET A 323 7.69 15.96 -1.62
C MET A 323 6.56 16.28 -2.61
N ALA A 324 5.39 16.71 -2.10
CA ALA A 324 4.25 17.09 -2.94
C ALA A 324 4.59 18.27 -3.87
N VAL A 325 5.25 19.29 -3.36
CA VAL A 325 5.72 20.43 -4.18
C VAL A 325 6.74 19.98 -5.22
N THR A 326 7.68 19.10 -4.82
CA THR A 326 8.71 18.57 -5.73
C THR A 326 8.10 17.77 -6.89
N VAL A 327 7.03 17.00 -6.63
CA VAL A 327 6.30 16.25 -7.67
C VAL A 327 5.39 17.17 -8.48
N ALA A 328 4.68 18.10 -7.83
CA ALA A 328 3.73 19.00 -8.48
C ALA A 328 4.39 19.98 -9.46
N THR A 329 5.59 20.48 -9.13
CA THR A 329 6.27 21.49 -9.95
C THR A 329 6.55 21.00 -11.38
N PRO A 330 7.24 19.86 -11.62
CA PRO A 330 7.45 19.37 -12.98
C PRO A 330 6.12 19.00 -13.67
N LEU A 331 5.15 18.46 -12.94
CA LEU A 331 3.84 18.15 -13.53
C LEU A 331 3.12 19.40 -14.04
N LEU A 332 3.20 20.51 -13.31
CA LEU A 332 2.61 21.77 -13.74
C LEU A 332 3.34 22.37 -14.97
N LEU A 333 4.68 22.34 -14.96
CA LEU A 333 5.50 22.85 -16.05
C LEU A 333 5.33 22.06 -17.34
N LEU A 334 5.20 20.75 -17.23
CA LEU A 334 5.13 19.81 -18.35
C LEU A 334 3.68 19.38 -18.69
N ARG A 335 2.66 20.03 -18.12
CA ARG A 335 1.26 19.59 -18.18
C ARG A 335 0.74 19.31 -19.61
N HIS A 336 1.21 20.05 -20.59
CA HIS A 336 0.80 19.90 -21.99
C HIS A 336 1.55 18.77 -22.72
N GLN A 337 2.64 18.27 -22.15
CA GLN A 337 3.49 17.23 -22.74
C GLN A 337 3.22 15.85 -22.16
N ILE A 338 2.82 15.79 -20.86
CA ILE A 338 2.68 14.55 -20.11
C ILE A 338 1.73 13.55 -20.77
N GLY A 339 0.58 14.01 -21.26
CA GLY A 339 -0.37 13.14 -21.96
C GLY A 339 0.25 12.48 -23.20
N GLY A 340 1.08 13.21 -23.93
CA GLY A 340 1.77 12.69 -25.11
C GLY A 340 2.82 11.61 -24.83
N TRP A 341 3.26 11.46 -23.58
CA TRP A 341 4.14 10.34 -23.20
C TRP A 341 3.41 9.00 -23.10
N PHE A 342 2.09 9.02 -22.98
CA PHE A 342 1.25 7.84 -22.81
C PHE A 342 0.41 7.50 -24.03
N THR A 343 0.07 8.51 -24.86
CA THR A 343 -0.81 8.32 -26.01
C THR A 343 -0.58 9.39 -27.07
N ASP A 344 -0.77 9.02 -28.33
CA ASP A 344 -0.75 9.94 -29.48
C ASP A 344 -2.11 10.63 -29.69
N ASN A 345 -3.13 10.29 -28.91
CA ASN A 345 -4.46 10.89 -29.02
C ASN A 345 -4.48 12.30 -28.42
N ALA A 346 -4.69 13.30 -29.27
CA ALA A 346 -4.69 14.71 -28.88
C ALA A 346 -5.81 15.06 -27.88
N GLU A 347 -6.99 14.45 -27.99
CA GLU A 347 -8.11 14.67 -27.07
C GLU A 347 -7.78 14.20 -25.66
N VAL A 348 -7.21 12.98 -25.52
CA VAL A 348 -6.76 12.43 -24.24
C VAL A 348 -5.65 13.30 -23.65
N THR A 349 -4.70 13.75 -24.46
CA THR A 349 -3.61 14.65 -24.02
C THR A 349 -4.13 15.96 -23.47
N LEU A 350 -5.13 16.58 -24.10
CA LEU A 350 -5.78 17.79 -23.61
C LEU A 350 -6.55 17.55 -22.31
N MET A 351 -7.27 16.42 -22.20
CA MET A 351 -7.94 16.05 -20.96
C MET A 351 -6.95 15.87 -19.80
N VAL A 352 -5.83 15.18 -20.03
CA VAL A 352 -4.76 15.01 -19.03
C VAL A 352 -4.24 16.38 -18.59
N ALA A 353 -3.97 17.29 -19.53
CA ALA A 353 -3.48 18.64 -19.21
C ALA A 353 -4.47 19.42 -18.32
N SER A 354 -5.79 19.26 -18.54
CA SER A 354 -6.83 19.89 -17.73
C SER A 354 -6.93 19.32 -16.32
N LEU A 355 -6.57 18.05 -16.13
CA LEU A 355 -6.62 17.36 -14.83
C LEU A 355 -5.42 17.65 -13.93
N ILE A 356 -4.32 18.19 -14.45
CA ILE A 356 -3.10 18.43 -13.66
C ILE A 356 -3.38 19.39 -12.49
N VAL A 357 -4.20 20.42 -12.65
CA VAL A 357 -4.51 21.35 -11.56
C VAL A 357 -5.36 20.69 -10.46
N PRO A 358 -6.49 20.03 -10.74
CA PRO A 358 -7.19 19.21 -9.74
C PRO A 358 -6.29 18.18 -9.06
N PHE A 359 -5.40 17.55 -9.81
CA PHE A 359 -4.46 16.57 -9.30
C PHE A 359 -3.44 17.18 -8.32
N ILE A 360 -2.91 18.38 -8.60
CA ILE A 360 -2.00 19.06 -7.66
C ILE A 360 -2.72 19.38 -6.34
N ILE A 361 -3.95 19.88 -6.40
CA ILE A 361 -4.76 20.14 -5.20
C ILE A 361 -5.01 18.83 -4.42
N TYR A 362 -5.33 17.75 -5.14
CA TYR A 362 -5.48 16.41 -4.59
C TYR A 362 -4.25 15.98 -3.79
N GLN A 363 -3.03 16.18 -4.30
CA GLN A 363 -1.79 15.75 -3.64
C GLN A 363 -1.58 16.37 -2.25
N PHE A 364 -1.96 17.64 -2.07
CA PHE A 364 -1.87 18.28 -0.75
C PHE A 364 -2.87 17.68 0.25
N GLY A 365 -4.09 17.41 -0.20
CA GLY A 365 -5.11 16.71 0.59
C GLY A 365 -4.67 15.30 0.97
N ASP A 366 -4.09 14.58 0.02
CA ASP A 366 -3.55 13.23 0.22
C ASP A 366 -2.38 13.22 1.20
N GLY A 367 -1.46 14.18 1.09
CA GLY A 367 -0.35 14.34 2.03
C GLY A 367 -0.82 14.58 3.48
N LEU A 368 -1.86 15.41 3.66
CA LEU A 368 -2.46 15.66 4.97
C LEU A 368 -3.11 14.38 5.53
N GLN A 369 -3.91 13.71 4.71
CA GLN A 369 -4.60 12.47 5.04
C GLN A 369 -3.61 11.36 5.41
N CYS A 370 -2.61 11.09 4.56
CA CYS A 370 -1.58 10.09 4.80
C CYS A 370 -0.81 10.35 6.10
N THR A 371 -0.43 11.59 6.37
CA THR A 371 0.32 11.94 7.58
C THR A 371 -0.48 11.63 8.83
N TYR A 372 -1.70 12.17 8.94
CA TYR A 372 -2.45 12.10 10.20
C TYR A 372 -3.19 10.80 10.40
N SER A 373 -3.55 10.06 9.34
CA SER A 373 -4.03 8.68 9.49
C SER A 373 -2.94 7.78 10.07
N ASN A 374 -1.70 7.93 9.61
CA ASN A 374 -0.55 7.19 10.13
C ASN A 374 -0.12 7.67 11.52
N ALA A 375 -0.23 8.96 11.85
CA ALA A 375 0.01 9.47 13.19
C ALA A 375 -1.00 8.91 14.21
N LEU A 376 -2.30 8.87 13.85
CA LEU A 376 -3.35 8.25 14.67
C LEU A 376 -3.13 6.74 14.83
N ARG A 377 -2.68 6.07 13.77
CA ARG A 377 -2.26 4.67 13.84
C ARG A 377 -1.10 4.50 14.84
N GLY A 378 -0.12 5.40 14.80
CA GLY A 378 1.03 5.37 15.73
C GLY A 378 0.64 5.45 17.20
N ILE A 379 -0.41 6.20 17.56
CA ILE A 379 -0.96 6.25 18.91
C ILE A 379 -2.06 5.20 19.17
N ALA A 380 -2.23 4.22 18.27
CA ALA A 380 -3.21 3.14 18.33
C ALA A 380 -4.70 3.60 18.31
N ASP A 381 -5.00 4.80 17.86
CA ASP A 381 -6.38 5.34 17.74
C ASP A 381 -6.95 5.09 16.34
N VAL A 382 -7.12 3.82 15.98
CA VAL A 382 -7.45 3.37 14.59
C VAL A 382 -8.96 3.28 14.30
N LYS A 383 -9.82 3.11 15.30
CA LYS A 383 -11.27 3.03 15.10
C LYS A 383 -11.86 4.30 14.49
N PRO A 384 -11.57 5.50 15.05
CA PRO A 384 -12.01 6.74 14.42
C PRO A 384 -11.48 6.95 13.01
N VAL A 385 -10.26 6.45 12.71
CA VAL A 385 -9.69 6.52 11.36
C VAL A 385 -10.56 5.78 10.35
N MET A 386 -11.05 4.59 10.71
CA MET A 386 -11.98 3.82 9.87
C MET A 386 -13.31 4.57 9.62
N TYR A 387 -13.92 5.14 10.66
CA TYR A 387 -15.19 5.88 10.53
C TYR A 387 -15.03 7.16 9.71
N ILE A 388 -13.95 7.91 9.96
CA ILE A 388 -13.62 9.13 9.20
C ILE A 388 -13.40 8.78 7.72
N ALA A 389 -12.68 7.70 7.43
CA ALA A 389 -12.48 7.22 6.06
C ALA A 389 -13.81 6.91 5.36
N PHE A 390 -14.72 6.21 6.04
CA PHE A 390 -16.05 5.95 5.49
C PHE A 390 -16.80 7.24 5.16
N ILE A 391 -16.83 8.21 6.08
CA ILE A 391 -17.50 9.49 5.87
C ILE A 391 -16.84 10.25 4.70
N ALA A 392 -15.53 10.37 4.71
CA ALA A 392 -14.80 11.15 3.71
C ALA A 392 -14.93 10.57 2.29
N TYR A 393 -14.84 9.26 2.15
CA TYR A 393 -14.84 8.63 0.84
C TYR A 393 -16.25 8.33 0.31
N PHE A 394 -17.14 7.78 1.12
CA PHE A 394 -18.46 7.34 0.68
C PHE A 394 -19.56 8.40 0.84
N ILE A 395 -19.45 9.28 1.83
CA ILE A 395 -20.47 10.31 2.08
C ILE A 395 -20.07 11.65 1.44
N ILE A 396 -18.78 11.99 1.38
CA ILE A 396 -18.31 13.27 0.83
C ILE A 396 -17.81 13.10 -0.60
N SER A 397 -16.76 12.28 -0.82
CA SER A 397 -16.03 12.24 -2.10
C SER A 397 -16.87 11.67 -3.24
N LEU A 398 -17.46 10.48 -3.08
CA LEU A 398 -18.24 9.85 -4.15
C LEU A 398 -19.50 10.63 -4.52
N PRO A 399 -20.34 11.11 -3.57
CA PRO A 399 -21.48 11.96 -3.92
C PRO A 399 -21.06 13.29 -4.55
N ALA A 400 -19.98 13.91 -4.08
CA ALA A 400 -19.43 15.12 -4.71
C ALA A 400 -18.96 14.84 -6.14
N GLY A 401 -18.33 13.68 -6.39
CA GLY A 401 -17.93 13.26 -7.75
C GLY A 401 -19.11 13.11 -8.69
N TYR A 402 -20.20 12.52 -8.22
CA TYR A 402 -21.44 12.42 -8.99
C TYR A 402 -22.05 13.81 -9.24
N LEU A 403 -22.15 14.63 -8.21
CA LEU A 403 -22.70 15.98 -8.29
C LEU A 403 -21.91 16.87 -9.28
N PHE A 404 -20.59 16.92 -9.12
CA PHE A 404 -19.75 17.76 -9.96
C PHE A 404 -19.62 17.20 -11.39
N GLY A 405 -19.51 15.88 -11.53
CA GLY A 405 -19.31 15.24 -12.83
C GLY A 405 -20.57 15.22 -13.70
N PHE A 406 -21.73 14.95 -13.10
CA PHE A 406 -22.96 14.67 -13.86
C PHE A 406 -24.07 15.72 -13.63
N VAL A 407 -24.27 16.21 -12.41
CA VAL A 407 -25.35 17.18 -12.12
C VAL A 407 -24.94 18.59 -12.57
N PHE A 408 -23.69 18.98 -12.28
CA PHE A 408 -23.14 20.28 -12.73
C PHE A 408 -22.53 20.22 -14.14
N ASP A 409 -22.50 19.02 -14.73
CA ASP A 409 -21.98 18.77 -16.08
C ASP A 409 -20.50 19.20 -16.29
N TRP A 410 -19.68 19.08 -15.21
CA TRP A 410 -18.25 19.36 -15.30
C TRP A 410 -17.44 18.15 -15.79
N GLY A 411 -18.12 17.03 -16.08
CA GLY A 411 -17.52 15.82 -16.64
C GLY A 411 -16.36 15.26 -15.81
N LEU A 412 -15.29 14.88 -16.49
CA LEU A 412 -14.10 14.28 -15.89
C LEU A 412 -13.42 15.20 -14.86
N THR A 413 -13.31 16.49 -15.17
CA THR A 413 -12.72 17.46 -14.26
C THR A 413 -13.52 17.58 -12.96
N GLY A 414 -14.86 17.51 -13.05
CA GLY A 414 -15.74 17.51 -11.89
C GLY A 414 -15.50 16.30 -10.97
N ILE A 415 -15.38 15.10 -11.54
CA ILE A 415 -15.07 13.90 -10.78
C ILE A 415 -13.71 14.04 -10.09
N TRP A 416 -12.69 14.54 -10.79
CA TRP A 416 -11.35 14.75 -10.22
C TRP A 416 -11.32 15.82 -9.13
N LEU A 417 -12.16 16.84 -9.20
CA LEU A 417 -12.29 17.85 -8.14
C LEU A 417 -12.91 17.29 -6.86
N SER A 418 -13.65 16.18 -6.91
CA SER A 418 -14.18 15.53 -5.71
C SER A 418 -13.11 14.88 -4.83
N PHE A 419 -12.00 14.42 -5.42
CA PHE A 419 -10.91 13.82 -4.66
C PHE A 419 -10.26 14.79 -3.66
N PRO A 420 -9.88 16.03 -4.04
CA PRO A 420 -9.45 17.02 -3.07
C PRO A 420 -10.45 17.23 -1.93
N PHE A 421 -11.75 17.27 -2.21
CA PHE A 421 -12.78 17.41 -1.17
C PHE A 421 -12.76 16.24 -0.19
N GLY A 422 -12.77 15.01 -0.69
CA GLY A 422 -12.74 13.81 0.15
C GLY A 422 -11.47 13.70 0.97
N LEU A 423 -10.31 13.80 0.34
CA LEU A 423 -9.01 13.62 0.99
C LEU A 423 -8.66 14.76 1.95
N THR A 424 -8.97 16.01 1.58
CA THR A 424 -8.77 17.15 2.49
C THR A 424 -9.70 17.06 3.69
N SER A 425 -10.96 16.67 3.48
CA SER A 425 -11.92 16.44 4.58
C SER A 425 -11.44 15.32 5.51
N ALA A 426 -10.97 14.20 4.97
CA ALA A 426 -10.36 13.12 5.76
C ALA A 426 -9.16 13.63 6.54
N GLY A 427 -8.23 14.31 5.87
CA GLY A 427 -7.02 14.84 6.48
C GLY A 427 -7.30 15.84 7.61
N LEU A 428 -8.25 16.74 7.43
CA LEU A 428 -8.68 17.70 8.46
C LEU A 428 -9.32 16.97 9.66
N MET A 429 -10.21 16.01 9.42
CA MET A 429 -10.83 15.24 10.50
C MET A 429 -9.79 14.40 11.26
N PHE A 430 -8.81 13.79 10.57
CA PHE A 430 -7.70 13.07 11.21
C PHE A 430 -6.82 14.02 12.02
N TRP A 431 -6.46 15.18 11.48
CA TRP A 431 -5.68 16.20 12.19
C TRP A 431 -6.38 16.71 13.45
N LEU A 432 -7.68 17.02 13.36
CA LEU A 432 -8.48 17.46 14.51
C LEU A 432 -8.54 16.35 15.57
N ARG A 433 -8.77 15.10 15.18
CA ARG A 433 -8.77 13.95 16.09
C ARG A 433 -7.42 13.76 16.74
N PHE A 434 -6.34 13.79 15.96
CA PHE A 434 -4.98 13.67 16.48
C PHE A 434 -4.67 14.78 17.50
N ARG A 435 -5.05 16.00 17.20
CA ARG A 435 -4.88 17.15 18.09
C ARG A 435 -5.64 17.01 19.42
N GLN A 436 -6.83 16.39 19.39
CA GLN A 436 -7.60 16.09 20.60
C GLN A 436 -6.91 15.02 21.46
N GLN A 437 -6.33 14.00 20.84
CA GLN A 437 -5.68 12.89 21.55
C GLN A 437 -4.30 13.25 22.09
N THR A 438 -3.69 14.32 21.61
CA THR A 438 -2.35 14.74 21.98
C THR A 438 -2.33 16.08 22.74
N LYS A 439 -3.48 16.54 23.25
CA LYS A 439 -3.55 17.70 24.17
C LYS A 439 -3.00 17.37 25.56
#